data_b5e4897c35ef5aa001bba78e3d5c682f
#
_entry.id   b5e4897c35ef5aa001bba78e3d5c682f
#
_cell.length_a   1.000
_cell.length_b   1.000
_cell.length_c   1.000
_cell.angle_alpha   90.00
_cell.angle_beta   90.00
_cell.angle_gamma   90.00
#
_symmetry.space_group_name_H-M   'P 1'
#
loop_
_entity.id
_entity.type
_entity.pdbx_description
1 polymer ?
#
loop_
_entity_poly.entity_id
_entity_poly.type
_entity_poly.pdbx_seq_one_letter_code
_entity_poly.pdbx_strand_id
1 'polypeptide(L)'
;RVVDVLEARYPAFDGLNLSFETREGILKHCSRRDAEQIEAREPGGVARRFIDGTHASLEAQLTNLADEIAYNAHDIDDGVRSGLLSLDQMLSLTLVRRHHEAVLAEHPMLAGRRLLFEIIRRMLSEQVHDVIDATAAVLREAAPADAWAARQQSGLVCFSEAMQADSAALK
;
A
#
# COMPACT_ATOMS: atom_id res chain seq x y z
N ARG A 1 19.91 -7.78 4.93
CA ARG A 1 21.36 -7.59 4.67
C ARG A 1 21.67 -6.22 4.04
N VAL A 2 20.92 -5.78 3.04
CA VAL A 2 21.21 -4.46 2.41
C VAL A 2 21.16 -3.37 3.47
N VAL A 3 20.01 -3.17 4.11
CA VAL A 3 19.79 -2.12 5.11
C VAL A 3 20.53 -2.32 6.43
N ASP A 4 20.94 -3.55 6.75
CA ASP A 4 21.63 -3.87 8.02
C ASP A 4 23.15 -3.80 7.91
N VAL A 5 23.71 -3.99 6.70
CA VAL A 5 25.17 -4.18 6.52
C VAL A 5 25.74 -3.44 5.32
N LEU A 6 25.06 -3.46 4.15
CA LEU A 6 25.67 -2.99 2.90
C LEU A 6 25.54 -1.48 2.67
N GLU A 7 24.58 -0.83 3.31
CA GLU A 7 24.43 0.63 3.25
C GLU A 7 25.51 1.31 4.10
N ALA A 8 26.50 1.89 3.46
CA ALA A 8 27.62 2.58 4.11
C ALA A 8 27.34 4.08 4.24
N ARG A 9 26.46 4.46 5.16
CA ARG A 9 26.03 5.86 5.37
C ARG A 9 26.70 6.53 6.56
N TYR A 10 27.09 5.75 7.57
CA TYR A 10 27.53 6.27 8.85
C TYR A 10 28.91 5.69 9.21
N PRO A 11 29.84 6.49 9.75
CA PRO A 11 31.18 6.02 10.08
C PRO A 11 31.23 5.13 11.34
N ALA A 12 30.18 5.15 12.17
CA ALA A 12 30.18 4.51 13.48
C ALA A 12 29.59 3.08 13.44
N PHE A 13 28.86 2.71 12.38
CA PHE A 13 28.20 1.41 12.26
C PHE A 13 27.89 1.06 10.82
N ASP A 14 27.74 -0.22 10.54
CA ASP A 14 27.29 -0.75 9.26
C ASP A 14 25.77 -0.58 9.11
N GLY A 15 25.30 -0.45 7.88
CA GLY A 15 23.88 -0.35 7.55
C GLY A 15 23.24 0.99 7.96
N LEU A 16 21.92 0.98 8.08
CA LEU A 16 21.10 2.17 8.37
C LEU A 16 20.66 2.29 9.84
N ASN A 17 20.98 1.32 10.68
CA ASN A 17 20.56 1.25 12.08
C ASN A 17 19.05 1.47 12.27
N LEU A 18 18.24 0.76 11.49
CA LEU A 18 16.79 0.87 11.52
C LEU A 18 16.19 0.21 12.76
N SER A 19 15.04 0.72 13.22
CA SER A 19 14.29 0.09 14.30
C SER A 19 13.81 -1.32 13.92
N PHE A 20 13.45 -2.12 14.93
CA PHE A 20 12.91 -3.46 14.74
C PHE A 20 11.69 -3.45 13.81
N GLU A 21 10.74 -2.55 14.04
CA GLU A 21 9.48 -2.44 13.29
C GLU A 21 9.73 -2.08 11.82
N THR A 22 10.68 -1.18 11.56
CA THR A 22 11.05 -0.81 10.19
C THR A 22 11.70 -1.97 9.45
N ARG A 23 12.63 -2.68 10.09
CA ARG A 23 13.29 -3.88 9.52
C ARG A 23 12.28 -4.99 9.25
N GLU A 24 11.34 -5.21 10.17
CA GLU A 24 10.26 -6.17 10.02
C GLU A 24 9.32 -5.82 8.86
N GLY A 25 8.97 -4.54 8.72
CA GLY A 25 8.15 -4.04 7.62
C GLY A 25 8.80 -4.22 6.25
N ILE A 26 10.13 -4.07 6.14
CA ILE A 26 10.89 -4.32 4.91
C ILE A 26 10.79 -5.79 4.45
N LEU A 27 10.63 -6.73 5.38
CA LEU A 27 10.47 -8.17 5.07
C LEU A 27 9.06 -8.56 4.63
N LYS A 28 8.24 -7.65 4.15
CA LYS A 28 6.80 -7.85 3.85
C LYS A 28 6.45 -9.10 3.01
N HIS A 29 7.37 -9.61 2.22
CA HIS A 29 7.18 -10.79 1.36
C HIS A 29 8.11 -11.96 1.74
N CYS A 30 8.59 -12.01 2.98
CA CYS A 30 9.48 -13.08 3.43
C CYS A 30 8.76 -14.43 3.43
N SER A 31 9.33 -15.41 2.74
CA SER A 31 8.84 -16.79 2.80
C SER A 31 9.16 -17.42 4.16
N ARG A 32 8.39 -18.45 4.55
CA ARG A 32 8.68 -19.22 5.78
C ARG A 32 10.10 -19.76 5.78
N ARG A 33 10.56 -20.28 4.66
CA ARG A 33 11.92 -20.81 4.49
C ARG A 33 13.00 -19.75 4.73
N ASP A 34 12.80 -18.55 4.17
CA ASP A 34 13.73 -17.45 4.36
C ASP A 34 13.68 -16.93 5.80
N ALA A 35 12.48 -16.91 6.40
CA ALA A 35 12.30 -16.55 7.81
C ALA A 35 13.07 -17.50 8.74
N GLU A 36 13.02 -18.80 8.51
CA GLU A 36 13.79 -19.79 9.28
C GLU A 36 15.29 -19.59 9.16
N GLN A 37 15.78 -19.20 7.97
CA GLN A 37 17.21 -18.88 7.77
C GLN A 37 17.63 -17.58 8.49
N ILE A 38 16.75 -16.57 8.49
CA ILE A 38 17.02 -15.30 9.18
C ILE A 38 16.97 -15.54 10.69
N GLU A 39 15.95 -16.26 11.18
CA GLU A 39 15.78 -16.60 12.59
C GLU A 39 16.97 -17.40 13.16
N ALA A 40 17.56 -18.29 12.35
CA ALA A 40 18.77 -19.02 12.74
C ALA A 40 19.99 -18.11 12.98
N ARG A 41 20.01 -16.94 12.37
CA ARG A 41 21.08 -15.93 12.51
C ARG A 41 20.78 -14.88 13.56
N GLU A 42 19.52 -14.55 13.75
CA GLU A 42 19.00 -13.54 14.67
C GLU A 42 17.77 -14.10 15.40
N PRO A 43 17.99 -14.99 16.43
CA PRO A 43 16.89 -15.63 17.16
C PRO A 43 15.98 -14.60 17.87
N GLY A 44 14.67 -14.73 17.67
CA GLY A 44 13.68 -13.76 18.17
C GLY A 44 13.68 -12.43 17.41
N GLY A 45 14.35 -12.38 16.25
CA GLY A 45 14.48 -11.20 15.43
C GLY A 45 13.30 -10.94 14.50
N VAL A 46 13.53 -10.07 13.51
CA VAL A 46 12.51 -9.52 12.61
C VAL A 46 11.77 -10.55 11.73
N ALA A 47 12.32 -11.75 11.59
CA ALA A 47 11.70 -12.81 10.80
C ALA A 47 10.72 -13.67 11.61
N ARG A 48 10.72 -13.58 12.92
CA ARG A 48 9.96 -14.45 13.82
C ARG A 48 8.46 -14.48 13.51
N ARG A 49 7.87 -13.33 13.18
CA ARG A 49 6.43 -13.24 12.86
C ARG A 49 5.99 -14.13 11.69
N PHE A 50 6.87 -14.37 10.71
CA PHE A 50 6.56 -15.23 9.55
C PHE A 50 6.54 -16.71 9.91
N ILE A 51 7.20 -17.09 11.00
CA ILE A 51 7.20 -18.44 11.58
C ILE A 51 5.96 -18.62 12.45
N ASP A 52 5.67 -17.64 13.29
CA ASP A 52 4.55 -17.64 14.24
C ASP A 52 3.20 -17.31 13.57
N GLY A 53 3.19 -16.82 12.32
CA GLY A 53 1.99 -16.49 11.57
C GLY A 53 1.28 -15.22 12.06
N THR A 54 2.00 -14.32 12.73
CA THR A 54 1.46 -13.01 13.14
C THR A 54 1.55 -11.98 12.02
N HIS A 55 0.75 -10.92 12.13
CA HIS A 55 0.74 -9.82 11.16
C HIS A 55 1.81 -8.77 11.49
N ALA A 56 2.17 -7.98 10.49
CA ALA A 56 3.05 -6.82 10.65
C ALA A 56 2.38 -5.74 11.54
N SER A 57 3.14 -4.72 11.93
CA SER A 57 2.57 -3.51 12.53
C SER A 57 1.55 -2.86 11.59
N LEU A 58 0.62 -2.07 12.14
CA LEU A 58 -0.41 -1.39 11.34
C LEU A 58 0.23 -0.46 10.30
N GLU A 59 1.34 0.20 10.65
CA GLU A 59 2.11 1.05 9.74
C GLU A 59 2.67 0.26 8.55
N ALA A 60 3.20 -0.93 8.79
CA ALA A 60 3.72 -1.78 7.71
C ALA A 60 2.59 -2.34 6.83
N GLN A 61 1.42 -2.67 7.42
CA GLN A 61 0.23 -3.06 6.67
C GLN A 61 -0.27 -1.89 5.80
N LEU A 62 -0.33 -0.67 6.36
CA LEU A 62 -0.71 0.54 5.63
C LEU A 62 0.22 0.81 4.45
N THR A 63 1.52 0.61 4.63
CA THR A 63 2.51 0.79 3.56
C THR A 63 2.20 -0.09 2.36
N ASN A 64 1.67 -1.30 2.54
CA ASN A 64 1.28 -2.18 1.43
C ASN A 64 0.14 -1.59 0.60
N LEU A 65 -0.89 -1.04 1.25
CA LEU A 65 -2.01 -0.40 0.54
C LEU A 65 -1.58 0.92 -0.12
N ALA A 66 -0.76 1.71 0.55
CA ALA A 66 -0.21 2.94 -0.03
C ALA A 66 0.63 2.65 -1.28
N ASP A 67 1.43 1.59 -1.26
CA ASP A 67 2.21 1.11 -2.41
C ASP A 67 1.29 0.69 -3.57
N GLU A 68 0.24 -0.07 -3.28
CA GLU A 68 -0.77 -0.49 -4.27
C GLU A 68 -1.47 0.70 -4.92
N ILE A 69 -1.93 1.68 -4.12
CA ILE A 69 -2.57 2.90 -4.62
C ILE A 69 -1.61 3.68 -5.54
N ALA A 70 -0.35 3.83 -5.12
CA ALA A 70 0.66 4.54 -5.89
C ALA A 70 0.98 3.82 -7.21
N TYR A 71 1.16 2.50 -7.19
CA TYR A 71 1.39 1.70 -8.40
C TYR A 71 0.26 1.85 -9.40
N ASN A 72 -0.99 1.65 -8.98
CA ASN A 72 -2.13 1.78 -9.86
C ASN A 72 -2.18 3.16 -10.53
N ALA A 73 -1.91 4.23 -9.78
CA ALA A 73 -1.90 5.59 -10.31
C ALA A 73 -0.76 5.82 -11.33
N HIS A 74 0.44 5.28 -11.06
CA HIS A 74 1.58 5.39 -11.96
C HIS A 74 1.39 4.54 -13.22
N ASP A 75 0.88 3.33 -13.10
CA ASP A 75 0.62 2.45 -14.23
C ASP A 75 -0.41 3.05 -15.18
N ILE A 76 -1.43 3.73 -14.65
CA ILE A 76 -2.40 4.49 -15.44
C ILE A 76 -1.72 5.64 -16.19
N ASP A 77 -0.92 6.49 -15.51
CA ASP A 77 -0.22 7.60 -16.17
C ASP A 77 0.75 7.10 -17.24
N ASP A 78 1.55 6.09 -16.92
CA ASP A 78 2.53 5.52 -17.82
C ASP A 78 1.87 4.78 -19.00
N GLY A 79 0.79 4.03 -18.76
CA GLY A 79 0.03 3.34 -19.80
C GLY A 79 -0.58 4.29 -20.81
N VAL A 80 -1.20 5.37 -20.34
CA VAL A 80 -1.77 6.40 -21.24
C VAL A 80 -0.66 7.19 -21.94
N ARG A 81 0.39 7.57 -21.25
CA ARG A 81 1.49 8.35 -21.80
C ARG A 81 2.31 7.58 -22.84
N SER A 82 2.49 6.28 -22.66
CA SER A 82 3.16 5.41 -23.64
C SER A 82 2.27 5.04 -24.84
N GLY A 83 0.96 5.31 -24.78
CA GLY A 83 0.00 4.92 -25.79
C GLY A 83 -0.44 3.46 -25.73
N LEU A 84 -0.06 2.73 -24.69
CA LEU A 84 -0.52 1.36 -24.44
C LEU A 84 -1.98 1.31 -23.98
N LEU A 85 -2.44 2.36 -23.30
CA LEU A 85 -3.81 2.53 -22.87
C LEU A 85 -4.39 3.83 -23.43
N SER A 86 -5.67 3.81 -23.78
CA SER A 86 -6.44 5.01 -24.07
C SER A 86 -7.36 5.38 -22.91
N LEU A 87 -7.70 6.65 -22.76
CA LEU A 87 -8.68 7.08 -21.77
C LEU A 87 -10.01 6.37 -21.98
N ASP A 88 -10.45 6.19 -23.23
CA ASP A 88 -11.71 5.49 -23.55
C ASP A 88 -11.74 4.05 -23.06
N GLN A 89 -10.63 3.32 -23.16
CA GLN A 89 -10.51 1.98 -22.60
C GLN A 89 -10.65 1.99 -21.08
N MET A 90 -10.07 2.98 -20.43
CA MET A 90 -10.11 3.11 -18.98
C MET A 90 -11.49 3.53 -18.45
N LEU A 91 -12.34 4.17 -19.26
CA LEU A 91 -13.72 4.51 -18.90
C LEU A 91 -14.62 3.27 -18.68
N SER A 92 -14.17 2.08 -19.05
CA SER A 92 -14.82 0.83 -18.66
C SER A 92 -14.73 0.54 -17.16
N LEU A 93 -13.71 1.10 -16.48
CA LEU A 93 -13.48 0.95 -15.05
C LEU A 93 -14.34 1.95 -14.26
N THR A 94 -15.10 1.44 -13.30
CA THR A 94 -16.09 2.23 -12.54
C THR A 94 -15.46 3.43 -11.84
N LEU A 95 -14.33 3.23 -11.18
CA LEU A 95 -13.62 4.31 -10.47
C LEU A 95 -13.17 5.41 -11.41
N VAL A 96 -12.57 5.07 -12.54
CA VAL A 96 -12.11 6.03 -13.55
C VAL A 96 -13.27 6.82 -14.15
N ARG A 97 -14.33 6.11 -14.57
CA ARG A 97 -15.52 6.74 -15.17
C ARG A 97 -16.19 7.72 -14.22
N ARG A 98 -16.39 7.34 -12.96
CA ARG A 98 -17.00 8.20 -11.93
C ARG A 98 -16.26 9.53 -11.79
N HIS A 99 -14.93 9.47 -11.68
CA HIS A 99 -14.12 10.68 -11.58
C HIS A 99 -14.05 11.47 -12.89
N HIS A 100 -13.99 10.81 -14.03
CA HIS A 100 -14.07 11.48 -15.34
C HIS A 100 -15.34 12.29 -15.48
N GLU A 101 -16.51 11.70 -15.19
CA GLU A 101 -17.81 12.37 -15.24
C GLU A 101 -17.88 13.55 -14.27
N ALA A 102 -17.40 13.37 -13.04
CA ALA A 102 -17.37 14.43 -12.03
C ALA A 102 -16.46 15.60 -12.44
N VAL A 103 -15.27 15.30 -13.00
CA VAL A 103 -14.36 16.35 -13.47
C VAL A 103 -14.96 17.14 -14.64
N LEU A 104 -15.58 16.46 -15.61
CA LEU A 104 -16.21 17.15 -16.76
C LEU A 104 -17.47 17.93 -16.39
N ALA A 105 -18.19 17.50 -15.33
CA ALA A 105 -19.31 18.29 -14.81
C ALA A 105 -18.85 19.64 -14.23
N GLU A 106 -17.69 19.68 -13.58
CA GLU A 106 -17.10 20.90 -13.02
C GLU A 106 -16.29 21.71 -14.06
N HIS A 107 -15.64 21.01 -14.97
CA HIS A 107 -14.72 21.59 -15.96
C HIS A 107 -15.02 21.05 -17.37
N PRO A 108 -16.12 21.47 -18.03
CA PRO A 108 -16.57 20.88 -19.30
C PRO A 108 -15.57 20.96 -20.48
N MET A 109 -14.66 21.91 -20.41
CA MET A 109 -13.64 22.13 -21.48
C MET A 109 -12.29 21.48 -21.14
N LEU A 110 -12.17 20.76 -20.02
CA LEU A 110 -10.92 20.13 -19.63
C LEU A 110 -10.66 18.90 -20.49
N ALA A 111 -9.46 18.79 -21.06
CA ALA A 111 -9.11 17.72 -21.98
C ALA A 111 -7.63 17.32 -21.85
N GLY A 112 -7.27 16.21 -22.51
CA GLY A 112 -5.91 15.73 -22.63
C GLY A 112 -5.26 15.44 -21.27
N ARG A 113 -3.96 15.77 -21.16
CA ARG A 113 -3.16 15.44 -19.98
C ARG A 113 -3.69 16.06 -18.68
N ARG A 114 -4.26 17.26 -18.74
CA ARG A 114 -4.82 17.91 -17.55
C ARG A 114 -6.06 17.16 -17.01
N LEU A 115 -6.90 16.67 -17.91
CA LEU A 115 -8.04 15.83 -17.55
C LEU A 115 -7.57 14.54 -16.88
N LEU A 116 -6.60 13.85 -17.48
CA LEU A 116 -6.05 12.61 -16.92
C LEU A 116 -5.49 12.83 -15.50
N PHE A 117 -4.67 13.86 -15.30
CA PHE A 117 -4.10 14.15 -13.99
C PHE A 117 -5.15 14.50 -12.93
N GLU A 118 -6.20 15.21 -13.31
CA GLU A 118 -7.27 15.53 -12.37
C GLU A 118 -8.07 14.28 -11.97
N ILE A 119 -8.31 13.36 -12.92
CA ILE A 119 -8.91 12.05 -12.63
C ILE A 119 -8.04 11.26 -11.66
N ILE A 120 -6.76 11.08 -11.97
CA ILE A 120 -5.81 10.32 -11.12
C ILE A 120 -5.73 10.95 -9.72
N ARG A 121 -5.63 12.28 -9.61
CA ARG A 121 -5.57 12.98 -8.32
C ARG A 121 -6.81 12.71 -7.46
N ARG A 122 -8.01 12.73 -8.07
CA ARG A 122 -9.26 12.45 -7.36
C ARG A 122 -9.37 10.99 -6.95
N MET A 123 -8.98 10.08 -7.83
CA MET A 123 -8.91 8.65 -7.51
C MET A 123 -7.99 8.36 -6.32
N LEU A 124 -6.76 8.92 -6.34
CA LEU A 124 -5.82 8.82 -5.22
C LEU A 124 -6.42 9.35 -3.92
N SER A 125 -7.03 10.52 -3.97
CA SER A 125 -7.65 11.15 -2.79
C SER A 125 -8.77 10.27 -2.23
N GLU A 126 -9.66 9.74 -3.06
CA GLU A 126 -10.75 8.87 -2.62
C GLU A 126 -10.23 7.58 -2.02
N GLN A 127 -9.26 6.91 -2.66
CA GLN A 127 -8.67 5.68 -2.15
C GLN A 127 -7.98 5.88 -0.80
N VAL A 128 -7.24 6.99 -0.63
CA VAL A 128 -6.58 7.31 0.64
C VAL A 128 -7.61 7.56 1.75
N HIS A 129 -8.67 8.33 1.48
CA HIS A 129 -9.72 8.58 2.48
C HIS A 129 -10.48 7.31 2.82
N ASP A 130 -10.77 6.46 1.83
CA ASP A 130 -11.44 5.18 2.05
C ASP A 130 -10.61 4.26 2.97
N VAL A 131 -9.31 4.13 2.75
CA VAL A 131 -8.43 3.37 3.66
C VAL A 131 -8.46 3.93 5.07
N ILE A 132 -8.42 5.25 5.23
CA ILE A 132 -8.47 5.90 6.56
C ILE A 132 -9.79 5.56 7.25
N ASP A 133 -10.90 5.77 6.58
CA ASP A 133 -12.24 5.61 7.17
C ASP A 133 -12.57 4.14 7.45
N ALA A 134 -12.28 3.23 6.51
CA ALA A 134 -12.49 1.80 6.67
C ALA A 134 -11.62 1.23 7.79
N THR A 135 -10.32 1.55 7.78
CA THR A 135 -9.39 1.13 8.84
C THR A 135 -9.82 1.66 10.20
N ALA A 136 -10.21 2.93 10.29
CA ALA A 136 -10.69 3.51 11.56
C ALA A 136 -11.98 2.83 12.06
N ALA A 137 -12.87 2.42 11.17
CA ALA A 137 -14.08 1.67 11.53
C ALA A 137 -13.72 0.28 12.08
N VAL A 138 -12.88 -0.47 11.37
CA VAL A 138 -12.44 -1.81 11.79
C VAL A 138 -11.68 -1.75 13.12
N LEU A 139 -10.77 -0.80 13.31
CA LEU A 139 -10.03 -0.65 14.56
C LEU A 139 -10.92 -0.30 15.75
N ARG A 140 -11.98 0.50 15.55
CA ARG A 140 -12.96 0.79 16.61
C ARG A 140 -13.76 -0.43 17.02
N GLU A 141 -14.12 -1.28 16.07
CA GLU A 141 -14.86 -2.53 16.32
C GLU A 141 -13.97 -3.59 16.95
N ALA A 142 -12.80 -3.82 16.39
CA ALA A 142 -11.83 -4.82 16.85
C ALA A 142 -11.23 -4.47 18.21
N ALA A 143 -11.10 -3.18 18.53
CA ALA A 143 -10.57 -2.60 19.77
C ALA A 143 -9.37 -3.38 20.34
N PRO A 144 -8.27 -3.61 19.56
CA PRO A 144 -7.12 -4.35 20.07
C PRO A 144 -6.54 -3.65 21.31
N ALA A 145 -6.29 -4.42 22.39
CA ALA A 145 -5.85 -3.88 23.67
C ALA A 145 -4.46 -3.21 23.59
N ASP A 146 -3.62 -3.69 22.69
CA ASP A 146 -2.26 -3.17 22.45
C ASP A 146 -1.75 -3.56 21.05
N ALA A 147 -0.53 -3.16 20.73
CA ALA A 147 0.11 -3.45 19.45
C ALA A 147 0.31 -4.95 19.21
N TRP A 148 0.49 -5.74 20.26
CA TRP A 148 0.61 -7.19 20.15
C TRP A 148 -0.72 -7.84 19.82
N ALA A 149 -1.80 -7.41 20.47
CA ALA A 149 -3.16 -7.86 20.16
C ALA A 149 -3.56 -7.52 18.72
N ALA A 150 -3.15 -6.36 18.21
CA ALA A 150 -3.36 -5.98 16.81
C ALA A 150 -2.64 -6.93 15.84
N ARG A 151 -1.42 -7.38 16.16
CA ARG A 151 -0.66 -8.33 15.33
C ARG A 151 -1.28 -9.73 15.25
N GLN A 152 -2.18 -10.08 16.15
CA GLN A 152 -2.90 -11.36 16.14
C GLN A 152 -4.16 -11.33 15.25
N GLN A 153 -4.55 -10.17 14.73
CA GLN A 153 -5.77 -9.98 13.96
C GLN A 153 -5.45 -9.64 12.52
N SER A 154 -6.13 -10.28 11.57
CA SER A 154 -6.03 -9.99 10.14
C SER A 154 -6.99 -8.88 9.72
N GLY A 155 -6.67 -8.18 8.64
CA GLY A 155 -7.59 -7.26 7.98
C GLY A 155 -7.88 -5.97 8.76
N LEU A 156 -7.03 -5.58 9.71
CA LEU A 156 -7.21 -4.34 10.46
C LEU A 156 -6.97 -3.10 9.60
N VAL A 157 -6.06 -3.18 8.64
CA VAL A 157 -5.82 -2.12 7.66
C VAL A 157 -6.40 -2.58 6.33
N CYS A 158 -7.40 -1.87 5.83
CA CYS A 158 -8.17 -2.34 4.67
C CYS A 158 -8.82 -1.18 3.91
N PHE A 159 -9.21 -1.47 2.68
CA PHE A 159 -10.24 -0.72 1.97
C PHE A 159 -11.65 -1.13 2.45
N SER A 160 -12.64 -0.28 2.19
CA SER A 160 -14.04 -0.73 2.19
C SER A 160 -14.26 -1.81 1.12
N GLU A 161 -15.30 -2.63 1.26
CA GLU A 161 -15.63 -3.67 0.26
C GLU A 161 -15.81 -3.09 -1.15
N ALA A 162 -16.47 -1.92 -1.26
CA ALA A 162 -16.68 -1.24 -2.53
C ALA A 162 -15.35 -0.78 -3.16
N MET A 163 -14.48 -0.15 -2.40
CA MET A 163 -13.18 0.32 -2.88
C MET A 163 -12.24 -0.86 -3.16
N GLN A 164 -12.31 -1.93 -2.39
CA GLN A 164 -11.54 -3.16 -2.67
C GLN A 164 -11.88 -3.73 -4.05
N ALA A 165 -13.17 -3.74 -4.42
CA ALA A 165 -13.62 -4.18 -5.74
C ALA A 165 -13.14 -3.23 -6.86
N ASP A 166 -13.28 -1.92 -6.64
CA ASP A 166 -12.83 -0.89 -7.58
C ASP A 166 -11.29 -0.93 -7.77
N SER A 167 -10.51 -1.08 -6.69
CA SER A 167 -9.04 -1.19 -6.74
C SER A 167 -8.58 -2.48 -7.43
N ALA A 168 -9.28 -3.59 -7.19
CA ALA A 168 -8.96 -4.85 -7.86
C ALA A 168 -9.19 -4.79 -9.39
N ALA A 169 -10.16 -4.00 -9.85
CA ALA A 169 -10.45 -3.82 -11.26
C ALA A 169 -9.40 -2.94 -12.00
N LEU A 170 -8.55 -2.20 -11.27
CA LEU A 170 -7.45 -1.40 -11.84
C LEU A 170 -6.21 -2.25 -12.18
N LYS A 171 -6.12 -3.48 -11.70
CA LYS A 171 -4.99 -4.41 -11.92
C LYS A 171 -5.18 -5.22 -13.20
#